data_003561a43781cf330bf20f79cdff70fb
#
_entry.id   003561a43781cf330bf20f79cdff70fb
#
_cell.length_a   1.000
_cell.length_b   1.000
_cell.length_c   1.000
_cell.angle_alpha   90.00
_cell.angle_beta   90.00
_cell.angle_gamma   90.00
#
_symmetry.space_group_name_H-M   'P 1'
#
loop_
_entity.id
_entity.type
_entity.pdbx_description
1 polymer ?
#
loop_
_entity_poly.entity_id
_entity_poly.type
_entity_poly.pdbx_seq_one_letter_code
_entity_poly.pdbx_strand_id
1 'polypeptide(L)'
;VHTGFLRIETTLGVHHAVAAKKNLFLMISSFALSIILFLSFSVLIDFVDHLMPQSAATSDIDISSSDGANSIDSDLVQTLTNMEGVKQVYGRRSSFDVAAGLDGDTTLSSTVDLVSFDDFDLKALQKDGTLRWGSDLSKVYVDSGYVLATWDQNSSWAVGDTILVGNEQLTIAG
;
A
#
# COMPACT_ATOMS: atom_id res chain seq x y z
N VAL A 1 15.04 -27.99 -56.77
CA VAL A 1 14.57 -27.42 -55.48
C VAL A 1 15.16 -26.05 -55.40
N HIS A 2 14.31 -25.00 -55.59
CA HIS A 2 14.71 -23.61 -55.55
C HIS A 2 14.96 -23.17 -54.10
N THR A 3 16.22 -23.17 -53.67
CA THR A 3 16.68 -22.54 -52.45
C THR A 3 17.28 -21.17 -52.77
N GLY A 4 16.55 -20.33 -53.50
CA GLY A 4 17.03 -19.07 -54.06
C GLY A 4 17.06 -17.87 -53.11
N PHE A 5 16.85 -18.05 -51.81
CA PHE A 5 16.71 -16.88 -50.95
C PHE A 5 17.64 -16.87 -49.71
N LEU A 6 18.29 -17.94 -49.39
CA LEU A 6 19.26 -18.00 -48.28
C LEU A 6 20.67 -18.28 -48.84
N ARG A 7 21.66 -17.53 -48.37
CA ARG A 7 23.08 -17.79 -48.67
C ARG A 7 23.41 -19.21 -48.22
N ILE A 8 24.27 -19.91 -48.96
CA ILE A 8 24.68 -21.29 -48.72
C ILE A 8 25.11 -21.50 -47.27
N GLU A 9 25.78 -20.51 -46.69
CA GLU A 9 26.25 -20.54 -45.28
C GLU A 9 25.09 -20.58 -44.28
N THR A 10 24.01 -19.84 -44.54
CA THR A 10 22.82 -19.83 -43.67
C THR A 10 22.04 -21.14 -43.80
N THR A 11 21.95 -21.69 -45.00
CA THR A 11 21.29 -22.98 -45.26
C THR A 11 22.03 -24.12 -44.59
N LEU A 12 23.38 -24.12 -44.62
CA LEU A 12 24.21 -25.09 -43.99
C LEU A 12 24.12 -25.04 -42.45
N GLY A 13 24.08 -23.81 -41.90
CA GLY A 13 23.91 -23.58 -40.48
C GLY A 13 22.54 -24.08 -39.95
N VAL A 14 21.48 -23.78 -40.67
CA VAL A 14 20.14 -24.29 -40.32
C VAL A 14 20.06 -25.80 -40.43
N HIS A 15 20.68 -26.41 -41.47
CA HIS A 15 20.70 -27.88 -41.62
C HIS A 15 21.46 -28.58 -40.49
N HIS A 16 22.58 -28.01 -40.05
CA HIS A 16 23.34 -28.54 -38.91
C HIS A 16 22.54 -28.38 -37.58
N ALA A 17 21.88 -27.26 -37.39
CA ALA A 17 21.05 -27.02 -36.21
C ALA A 17 19.86 -28.01 -36.14
N VAL A 18 19.22 -28.27 -37.27
CA VAL A 18 18.11 -29.25 -37.36
C VAL A 18 18.58 -30.69 -37.22
N ALA A 19 19.79 -31.04 -37.73
CA ALA A 19 20.38 -32.35 -37.57
C ALA A 19 20.69 -32.67 -36.08
N ALA A 20 21.05 -31.65 -35.30
CA ALA A 20 21.28 -31.77 -33.87
C ALA A 20 20.01 -31.44 -33.04
N LYS A 21 18.85 -32.01 -33.41
CA LYS A 21 17.53 -31.71 -32.82
C LYS A 21 17.52 -31.68 -31.29
N LYS A 22 18.25 -32.56 -30.64
CA LYS A 22 18.33 -32.62 -29.18
C LYS A 22 19.02 -31.38 -28.59
N ASN A 23 20.11 -30.94 -29.20
CA ASN A 23 20.84 -29.76 -28.74
C ASN A 23 20.07 -28.49 -29.05
N LEU A 24 19.40 -28.41 -30.19
CA LEU A 24 18.53 -27.30 -30.55
C LEU A 24 17.37 -27.17 -29.55
N PHE A 25 16.72 -28.28 -29.21
CA PHE A 25 15.64 -28.30 -28.23
C PHE A 25 16.11 -27.86 -26.84
N LEU A 26 17.26 -28.34 -26.38
CA LEU A 26 17.85 -27.94 -25.11
C LEU A 26 18.17 -26.42 -25.08
N MET A 27 18.72 -25.90 -26.17
CA MET A 27 19.04 -24.47 -26.28
C MET A 27 17.78 -23.60 -26.25
N ILE A 28 16.75 -23.96 -27.01
CA ILE A 28 15.45 -23.23 -27.00
C ILE A 28 14.78 -23.32 -25.64
N SER A 29 14.79 -24.51 -25.02
CA SER A 29 14.19 -24.70 -23.68
C SER A 29 14.91 -23.88 -22.61
N SER A 30 16.25 -23.84 -22.66
CA SER A 30 17.04 -23.02 -21.74
C SER A 30 16.74 -21.53 -21.90
N PHE A 31 16.62 -21.06 -23.14
CA PHE A 31 16.32 -19.67 -23.43
C PHE A 31 14.88 -19.31 -22.99
N ALA A 32 13.92 -20.17 -23.28
CA ALA A 32 12.54 -20.01 -22.86
C ALA A 32 12.42 -19.99 -21.33
N LEU A 33 13.13 -20.89 -20.63
CA LEU A 33 13.15 -20.92 -19.17
C LEU A 33 13.73 -19.63 -18.59
N SER A 34 14.81 -19.10 -19.17
CA SER A 34 15.41 -17.84 -18.73
C SER A 34 14.44 -16.67 -18.89
N ILE A 35 13.71 -16.60 -20.00
CA ILE A 35 12.70 -15.56 -20.24
C ILE A 35 11.55 -15.69 -19.23
N ILE A 36 11.06 -16.91 -19.01
CA ILE A 36 9.97 -17.17 -18.06
C ILE A 36 10.39 -16.76 -16.64
N LEU A 37 11.60 -17.11 -16.22
CA LEU A 37 12.13 -16.71 -14.92
C LEU A 37 12.23 -15.18 -14.81
N PHE A 38 12.78 -14.52 -15.82
CA PHE A 38 12.91 -13.07 -15.83
C PHE A 38 11.54 -12.38 -15.73
N LEU A 39 10.56 -12.82 -16.54
CA LEU A 39 9.20 -12.28 -16.48
C LEU A 39 8.54 -12.55 -15.13
N SER A 40 8.74 -13.74 -14.57
CA SER A 40 8.19 -14.11 -13.25
C SER A 40 8.75 -13.21 -12.15
N PHE A 41 10.06 -12.94 -12.16
CA PHE A 41 10.67 -12.02 -11.21
C PHE A 41 10.19 -10.58 -11.40
N SER A 42 10.04 -10.12 -12.65
CA SER A 42 9.53 -8.78 -12.93
C SER A 42 8.09 -8.60 -12.41
N VAL A 43 7.23 -9.59 -12.64
CA VAL A 43 5.85 -9.59 -12.14
C VAL A 43 5.83 -9.67 -10.61
N LEU A 44 6.75 -10.45 -10.00
CA LEU A 44 6.84 -10.55 -8.55
C LEU A 44 7.25 -9.22 -7.91
N ILE A 45 8.21 -8.50 -8.51
CA ILE A 45 8.64 -7.18 -8.03
C ILE A 45 7.49 -6.18 -8.14
N ASP A 46 6.82 -6.14 -9.27
CA ASP A 46 5.66 -5.27 -9.49
C ASP A 46 4.50 -5.59 -8.52
N PHE A 47 4.29 -6.88 -8.24
CA PHE A 47 3.33 -7.34 -7.26
C PHE A 47 3.70 -6.94 -5.82
N VAL A 48 4.98 -7.04 -5.45
CA VAL A 48 5.48 -6.60 -4.13
C VAL A 48 5.35 -5.09 -3.98
N ASP A 49 5.68 -4.31 -5.02
CA ASP A 49 5.50 -2.85 -5.02
C ASP A 49 4.01 -2.45 -4.90
N HIS A 50 3.11 -3.26 -5.44
CA HIS A 50 1.66 -3.05 -5.32
C HIS A 50 1.10 -3.48 -3.95
N LEU A 51 1.68 -4.54 -3.35
CA LEU A 51 1.26 -5.03 -2.04
C LEU A 51 1.87 -4.25 -0.87
N MET A 52 3.05 -3.69 -1.07
CA MET A 52 3.57 -2.69 -0.16
C MET A 52 3.03 -1.34 -0.63
N PRO A 53 1.96 -0.81 -0.03
CA PRO A 53 1.66 0.58 -0.24
C PRO A 53 2.94 1.30 0.20
N GLN A 54 3.69 1.82 -0.74
CA GLN A 54 4.63 2.90 -0.46
C GLN A 54 3.72 4.02 0.02
N SER A 55 3.41 3.96 1.32
CA SER A 55 2.61 5.01 1.90
C SER A 55 3.43 6.27 1.63
N ALA A 56 2.88 7.18 0.86
CA ALA A 56 3.48 8.51 0.66
C ALA A 56 3.71 9.21 2.01
N ALA A 57 3.25 8.57 3.07
CA ALA A 57 3.39 8.89 4.48
C ALA A 57 4.61 8.24 5.17
N THR A 58 5.59 7.68 4.43
CA THR A 58 6.84 7.23 5.05
C THR A 58 7.69 8.43 5.44
N SER A 59 7.91 8.59 6.72
CA SER A 59 8.89 9.51 7.26
C SER A 59 10.31 8.91 7.19
N ASP A 60 11.33 9.75 6.99
CA ASP A 60 12.74 9.30 7.01
C ASP A 60 13.15 8.88 8.42
N ILE A 61 12.55 9.49 9.44
CA ILE A 61 12.79 9.20 10.87
C ILE A 61 11.47 9.12 11.58
N ASP A 62 11.26 8.03 12.29
CA ASP A 62 10.10 7.82 13.14
C ASP A 62 10.51 7.82 14.62
N ILE A 63 9.84 8.63 15.43
CA ILE A 63 10.07 8.73 16.86
C ILE A 63 8.79 8.29 17.56
N SER A 64 8.85 7.15 18.21
CA SER A 64 7.72 6.61 18.97
C SER A 64 8.04 6.46 20.45
N SER A 65 7.02 6.58 21.28
CA SER A 65 7.15 6.27 22.70
C SER A 65 7.29 4.76 22.91
N SER A 66 8.20 4.34 23.74
CA SER A 66 8.45 2.91 24.02
C SER A 66 7.33 2.23 24.79
N ASP A 67 6.45 2.99 25.42
CA ASP A 67 5.32 2.51 26.20
C ASP A 67 4.00 2.48 25.37
N GLY A 68 4.05 2.89 24.09
CA GLY A 68 2.88 2.97 23.24
C GLY A 68 1.87 4.04 23.65
N ALA A 69 2.15 4.81 24.69
CA ALA A 69 1.32 5.91 25.14
C ALA A 69 1.64 7.20 24.37
N ASN A 70 0.72 8.15 24.39
CA ASN A 70 0.94 9.50 23.81
C ASN A 70 1.78 10.36 24.76
N SER A 71 2.93 9.84 25.19
CA SER A 71 3.80 10.46 26.20
C SER A 71 4.87 11.38 25.62
N ILE A 72 4.92 11.51 24.29
CA ILE A 72 5.83 12.43 23.61
C ILE A 72 5.33 13.86 23.84
N ASP A 73 6.23 14.69 24.39
CA ASP A 73 5.92 16.10 24.65
C ASP A 73 5.64 16.85 23.35
N SER A 74 4.60 17.67 23.33
CA SER A 74 4.26 18.54 22.19
C SER A 74 5.39 19.54 21.85
N ASP A 75 6.22 19.93 22.82
CA ASP A 75 7.34 20.84 22.61
C ASP A 75 8.44 20.20 21.75
N LEU A 76 8.48 18.86 21.69
CA LEU A 76 9.41 18.15 20.81
C LEU A 76 9.14 18.45 19.34
N VAL A 77 7.87 18.58 18.93
CA VAL A 77 7.49 18.92 17.56
C VAL A 77 8.09 20.27 17.16
N GLN A 78 8.00 21.26 18.03
CA GLN A 78 8.59 22.58 17.80
C GLN A 78 10.12 22.53 17.76
N THR A 79 10.71 21.77 18.65
CA THR A 79 12.17 21.58 18.71
C THR A 79 12.70 20.95 17.43
N LEU A 80 12.05 19.89 16.97
CA LEU A 80 12.42 19.18 15.73
C LEU A 80 12.21 20.06 14.48
N THR A 81 11.11 20.81 14.43
CA THR A 81 10.82 21.71 13.30
C THR A 81 11.88 22.78 13.13
N ASN A 82 12.51 23.22 14.21
CA ASN A 82 13.55 24.25 14.21
C ASN A 82 14.96 23.68 13.97
N MET A 83 15.12 22.36 13.84
CA MET A 83 16.43 21.74 13.59
C MET A 83 16.85 21.92 12.12
N GLU A 84 18.12 22.22 11.93
CA GLU A 84 18.71 22.29 10.58
C GLU A 84 18.65 20.92 9.89
N GLY A 85 18.15 20.90 8.65
CA GLY A 85 18.02 19.67 7.86
C GLY A 85 16.65 18.99 7.98
N VAL A 86 15.81 19.39 8.92
CA VAL A 86 14.43 18.90 9.06
C VAL A 86 13.53 19.72 8.14
N LYS A 87 12.87 19.04 7.20
CA LYS A 87 11.95 19.71 6.25
C LYS A 87 10.56 19.87 6.83
N GLN A 88 10.08 18.83 7.52
CA GLN A 88 8.72 18.81 8.04
C GLN A 88 8.62 17.78 9.18
N VAL A 89 7.83 18.08 10.18
CA VAL A 89 7.53 17.20 11.32
C VAL A 89 6.04 16.97 11.38
N TYR A 90 5.64 15.73 11.55
CA TYR A 90 4.24 15.30 11.68
C TYR A 90 4.06 14.58 12.99
N GLY A 91 2.91 14.75 13.60
CA GLY A 91 2.56 14.08 14.84
C GLY A 91 1.31 13.24 14.68
N ARG A 92 1.35 12.01 15.17
CA ARG A 92 0.18 11.16 15.32
C ARG A 92 -0.09 10.89 16.78
N ARG A 93 -1.36 10.77 17.12
CA ARG A 93 -1.82 10.26 18.40
C ARG A 93 -2.57 8.97 18.15
N SER A 94 -2.38 7.99 19.01
CA SER A 94 -3.09 6.72 18.95
C SER A 94 -3.76 6.42 20.28
N SER A 95 -4.91 5.78 20.23
CA SER A 95 -5.59 5.22 21.38
C SER A 95 -6.05 3.82 20.99
N PHE A 96 -5.55 2.84 21.70
CA PHE A 96 -5.80 1.43 21.40
C PHE A 96 -6.93 0.89 22.28
N ASP A 97 -7.60 -0.15 21.79
CA ASP A 97 -8.67 -0.87 22.50
C ASP A 97 -9.80 0.05 23.01
N VAL A 98 -10.14 1.08 22.24
CA VAL A 98 -11.26 1.98 22.58
C VAL A 98 -12.57 1.22 22.36
N ALA A 99 -13.43 1.20 23.37
CA ALA A 99 -14.72 0.53 23.30
C ALA A 99 -15.59 1.15 22.19
N ALA A 100 -16.15 0.28 21.34
CA ALA A 100 -16.94 0.70 20.17
C ALA A 100 -18.17 -0.20 19.99
N GLY A 101 -19.22 0.39 19.46
CA GLY A 101 -20.40 -0.29 18.94
C GLY A 101 -20.35 -0.25 17.43
N LEU A 102 -20.41 -1.43 16.81
CA LEU A 102 -20.26 -1.62 15.37
C LEU A 102 -21.63 -1.96 14.76
N ASP A 103 -21.77 -1.70 13.44
CA ASP A 103 -22.97 -2.07 12.66
C ASP A 103 -24.29 -1.48 13.18
N GLY A 104 -24.24 -0.25 13.73
CA GLY A 104 -25.43 0.42 14.29
C GLY A 104 -25.84 -0.11 15.67
N ASP A 105 -25.06 -1.00 16.26
CA ASP A 105 -25.28 -1.43 17.64
C ASP A 105 -24.97 -0.26 18.59
N THR A 106 -25.91 0.00 19.49
CA THR A 106 -25.77 0.98 20.55
C THR A 106 -25.00 0.46 21.75
N THR A 107 -24.63 -0.82 21.73
CA THR A 107 -23.83 -1.47 22.77
C THR A 107 -22.36 -1.48 22.37
N LEU A 108 -21.49 -1.14 23.33
CA LEU A 108 -20.03 -1.19 23.14
C LEU A 108 -19.55 -2.65 23.20
N SER A 109 -19.76 -3.39 22.13
CA SER A 109 -19.50 -4.84 22.05
C SER A 109 -18.13 -5.20 21.48
N SER A 110 -17.41 -4.23 20.96
CA SER A 110 -16.11 -4.40 20.31
C SER A 110 -15.13 -3.33 20.75
N THR A 111 -13.90 -3.44 20.29
CA THR A 111 -12.87 -2.41 20.45
C THR A 111 -12.32 -1.99 19.09
N VAL A 112 -11.90 -0.74 18.99
CA VAL A 112 -11.25 -0.17 17.82
C VAL A 112 -9.99 0.60 18.21
N ASP A 113 -9.04 0.63 17.33
CA ASP A 113 -7.85 1.48 17.46
C ASP A 113 -8.10 2.80 16.73
N LEU A 114 -7.90 3.89 17.44
CA LEU A 114 -8.01 5.25 16.90
C LEU A 114 -6.64 5.83 16.64
N VAL A 115 -6.44 6.35 15.45
CA VAL A 115 -5.20 7.05 15.08
C VAL A 115 -5.58 8.40 14.49
N SER A 116 -5.00 9.48 15.02
CA SER A 116 -5.16 10.79 14.43
C SER A 116 -4.27 10.95 13.21
N PHE A 117 -4.81 11.48 12.13
CA PHE A 117 -4.07 11.83 10.93
C PHE A 117 -3.96 13.35 10.83
N ASP A 118 -2.82 13.81 10.36
CA ASP A 118 -2.64 15.21 9.99
C ASP A 118 -2.86 15.43 8.48
N ASP A 119 -2.68 16.66 8.05
CA ASP A 119 -2.87 17.07 6.66
C ASP A 119 -1.95 16.33 5.67
N PHE A 120 -0.76 15.94 6.13
CA PHE A 120 0.17 15.15 5.33
C PHE A 120 -0.35 13.74 5.08
N ASP A 121 -0.82 13.07 6.12
CA ASP A 121 -1.37 11.73 6.05
C ASP A 121 -2.60 11.68 5.12
N LEU A 122 -3.51 12.65 5.27
CA LEU A 122 -4.72 12.74 4.46
C LEU A 122 -4.40 13.00 2.96
N LYS A 123 -3.43 13.86 2.69
CA LYS A 123 -2.94 14.10 1.32
C LYS A 123 -2.27 12.87 0.73
N ALA A 124 -1.53 12.12 1.55
CA ALA A 124 -0.91 10.88 1.13
C ALA A 124 -1.96 9.83 0.72
N LEU A 125 -2.99 9.61 1.55
CA LEU A 125 -4.09 8.70 1.23
C LEU A 125 -4.79 9.07 -0.09
N GLN A 126 -4.98 10.36 -0.34
CA GLN A 126 -5.59 10.83 -1.58
C GLN A 126 -4.70 10.56 -2.79
N LYS A 127 -3.39 10.77 -2.64
CA LYS A 127 -2.40 10.61 -3.72
C LYS A 127 -2.19 9.13 -4.06
N ASP A 128 -2.15 8.27 -3.06
CA ASP A 128 -1.88 6.84 -3.22
C ASP A 128 -3.09 6.06 -3.75
N GLY A 129 -4.26 6.70 -3.80
CA GLY A 129 -5.48 6.05 -4.28
C GLY A 129 -5.98 4.93 -3.38
N THR A 130 -5.56 4.91 -2.12
CA THR A 130 -6.00 3.92 -1.11
C THR A 130 -7.43 4.15 -0.65
N LEU A 131 -7.97 5.33 -0.90
CA LEU A 131 -9.34 5.67 -0.52
C LEU A 131 -10.35 4.92 -1.39
N ARG A 132 -11.34 4.34 -0.73
CA ARG A 132 -12.45 3.66 -1.41
C ARG A 132 -13.27 4.66 -2.23
N TRP A 133 -13.87 4.18 -3.31
CA TRP A 133 -14.80 4.97 -4.10
C TRP A 133 -15.98 5.47 -3.25
N GLY A 134 -16.28 6.76 -3.35
CA GLY A 134 -17.30 7.42 -2.53
C GLY A 134 -16.80 8.08 -1.25
N SER A 135 -15.50 7.95 -0.92
CA SER A 135 -14.89 8.63 0.22
C SER A 135 -14.88 10.14 0.03
N ASP A 136 -15.15 10.87 1.10
CA ASP A 136 -15.15 12.33 1.13
C ASP A 136 -14.23 12.86 2.25
N LEU A 137 -12.97 13.09 1.88
CA LEU A 137 -11.97 13.61 2.81
C LEU A 137 -12.29 15.01 3.33
N SER A 138 -13.09 15.79 2.60
CA SER A 138 -13.42 17.15 3.03
C SER A 138 -14.16 17.17 4.37
N LYS A 139 -14.91 16.11 4.67
CA LYS A 139 -15.63 15.94 5.92
C LYS A 139 -14.71 15.67 7.11
N VAL A 140 -13.58 15.01 6.85
CA VAL A 140 -12.61 14.67 7.92
C VAL A 140 -11.80 15.90 8.36
N TYR A 141 -11.62 16.87 7.48
CA TYR A 141 -10.95 18.14 7.82
C TYR A 141 -11.78 19.05 8.71
N VAL A 142 -13.07 18.85 8.73
CA VAL A 142 -13.97 19.62 9.59
C VAL A 142 -14.17 18.80 10.86
N ASP A 143 -13.86 19.37 12.00
CA ASP A 143 -14.05 18.73 13.31
C ASP A 143 -15.55 18.47 13.57
N SER A 144 -16.06 17.37 13.09
CA SER A 144 -17.49 17.12 12.97
C SER A 144 -17.93 15.68 13.15
N GLY A 145 -17.11 14.84 13.79
CA GLY A 145 -17.49 13.45 14.05
C GLY A 145 -17.45 12.56 12.82
N TYR A 146 -16.56 12.83 11.87
CA TYR A 146 -16.28 11.96 10.74
C TYR A 146 -14.94 11.23 10.91
N VAL A 147 -14.89 9.98 10.47
CA VAL A 147 -13.71 9.11 10.55
C VAL A 147 -13.44 8.40 9.22
N LEU A 148 -12.20 7.99 9.04
CA LEU A 148 -11.81 7.01 8.02
C LEU A 148 -11.72 5.65 8.69
N ALA A 149 -12.32 4.65 8.08
CA ALA A 149 -12.28 3.28 8.57
C ALA A 149 -11.29 2.44 7.76
N THR A 150 -10.51 1.61 8.44
CA THR A 150 -9.67 0.63 7.76
C THR A 150 -10.56 -0.45 7.16
N TRP A 151 -10.37 -0.76 5.87
CA TRP A 151 -11.10 -1.82 5.22
C TRP A 151 -10.61 -3.20 5.71
N ASP A 152 -11.56 -4.05 6.10
CA ASP A 152 -11.36 -5.46 6.37
C ASP A 152 -12.30 -6.27 5.48
N GLN A 153 -11.85 -7.42 4.99
CA GLN A 153 -12.65 -8.33 4.17
C GLN A 153 -13.92 -8.83 4.88
N ASN A 154 -13.91 -8.84 6.20
CA ASN A 154 -15.04 -9.30 7.03
C ASN A 154 -15.93 -8.14 7.50
N SER A 155 -15.54 -6.89 7.24
CA SER A 155 -16.35 -5.74 7.64
C SER A 155 -17.42 -5.43 6.59
N SER A 156 -18.64 -5.25 7.04
CA SER A 156 -19.77 -4.79 6.20
C SER A 156 -19.82 -3.27 6.07
N TRP A 157 -18.86 -2.55 6.62
CA TRP A 157 -18.88 -1.09 6.70
C TRP A 157 -18.83 -0.42 5.34
N ALA A 158 -19.68 0.59 5.21
CA ALA A 158 -19.75 1.43 4.04
C ALA A 158 -19.58 2.90 4.39
N VAL A 159 -19.23 3.71 3.41
CA VAL A 159 -19.21 5.16 3.55
C VAL A 159 -20.62 5.65 3.87
N GLY A 160 -20.77 6.40 4.93
CA GLY A 160 -22.05 6.89 5.46
C GLY A 160 -22.57 6.10 6.65
N ASP A 161 -22.03 4.94 6.95
CA ASP A 161 -22.39 4.19 8.16
C ASP A 161 -21.92 4.93 9.43
N THR A 162 -22.55 4.63 10.54
CA THR A 162 -22.22 5.23 11.84
C THR A 162 -21.68 4.18 12.80
N ILE A 163 -20.65 4.57 13.53
CA ILE A 163 -20.07 3.78 14.60
C ILE A 163 -20.17 4.56 15.92
N LEU A 164 -20.43 3.86 17.02
CA LEU A 164 -20.36 4.44 18.35
C LEU A 164 -18.96 4.17 18.92
N VAL A 165 -18.22 5.21 19.30
CA VAL A 165 -16.89 5.09 19.90
C VAL A 165 -16.91 5.79 21.24
N GLY A 166 -16.80 5.01 22.31
CA GLY A 166 -17.06 5.53 23.64
C GLY A 166 -18.50 6.06 23.76
N ASN A 167 -18.64 7.37 23.92
CA ASN A 167 -19.95 8.05 24.01
C ASN A 167 -20.28 8.89 22.77
N GLU A 168 -19.44 8.86 21.76
CA GLU A 168 -19.56 9.69 20.56
C GLU A 168 -19.98 8.85 19.37
N GLN A 169 -20.93 9.34 18.60
CA GLN A 169 -21.34 8.73 17.35
C GLN A 169 -20.55 9.36 16.20
N LEU A 170 -19.79 8.53 15.48
CA LEU A 170 -18.94 8.95 14.37
C LEU A 170 -19.48 8.40 13.06
N THR A 171 -19.32 9.14 11.98
CA THR A 171 -19.75 8.73 10.63
C THR A 171 -18.55 8.38 9.78
N ILE A 172 -18.60 7.27 9.07
CA ILE A 172 -17.54 6.83 8.16
C ILE A 172 -17.59 7.70 6.91
N ALA A 173 -16.52 8.46 6.67
CA ALA A 173 -16.36 9.31 5.50
C ALA A 173 -15.53 8.63 4.37
N GLY A 174 -14.85 7.54 4.68
CA GLY A 174 -14.03 6.83 3.71
C GLY A 174 -13.38 5.57 4.26
#